data_04d951d971144af7ebf8de44ca590ac7
#
_entry.id   04d951d971144af7ebf8de44ca590ac7
#
_cell.length_a   1.000
_cell.length_b   1.000
_cell.length_c   1.000
_cell.angle_alpha   90.00
_cell.angle_beta   90.00
_cell.angle_gamma   90.00
#
_symmetry.space_group_name_H-M   'P 1'
#
loop_
_entity.id
_entity.type
_entity.pdbx_description
1 polymer ?
#
loop_
_entity_poly.entity_id
_entity_poly.type
_entity_poly.pdbx_seq_one_letter_code
_entity_poly.pdbx_strand_id
1 'polypeptide(L)'
;MFSLKNKKAIITGGGSGIGRAISVLFAKQGAEVHVLELTLESAKNTVEEIESNGGIVFAHACDVANHQEVKTTFEKIGVIHILVNNAGIAHVGKVDTTSETDFDRIMNVNVKGVYNCLHASIPALKNAGGGVILNLASIACWVGIPDRFAYSTAKGAVMAMTLSVAKDYLKENIRCNSISPARVHTPFVDGFISKNYPGQEAEIFEKLSQSQPIGRMGKPEEIATLALFLCSDESSFITGSDYPIDGGFIKLNK
;
A
#
# COMPACT_ATOMS: atom_id res chain seq x y z
N MET A 1 9.06 -3.10 -21.57
CA MET A 1 9.27 -2.14 -20.46
C MET A 1 8.37 -2.53 -19.30
N PHE A 2 8.91 -2.49 -18.09
CA PHE A 2 8.20 -2.78 -16.85
C PHE A 2 7.56 -4.17 -16.78
N SER A 3 8.21 -5.19 -17.37
CA SER A 3 7.72 -6.56 -17.32
C SER A 3 7.91 -7.17 -15.94
N LEU A 4 6.87 -7.84 -15.44
CA LEU A 4 6.92 -8.65 -14.21
C LEU A 4 6.77 -10.14 -14.51
N LYS A 5 7.07 -10.54 -15.76
CA LYS A 5 7.00 -11.96 -16.17
C LYS A 5 7.90 -12.83 -15.28
N ASN A 6 7.38 -13.95 -14.82
CA ASN A 6 8.02 -14.88 -13.90
C ASN A 6 8.28 -14.29 -12.49
N LYS A 7 7.71 -13.15 -12.15
CA LYS A 7 7.74 -12.61 -10.79
C LYS A 7 6.47 -13.02 -10.04
N LYS A 8 6.61 -13.39 -8.79
CA LYS A 8 5.52 -13.65 -7.86
C LYS A 8 5.41 -12.45 -6.92
N ALA A 9 4.24 -11.82 -6.89
CA ALA A 9 3.97 -10.59 -6.13
C ALA A 9 2.89 -10.81 -5.07
N ILE A 10 3.16 -10.43 -3.84
CA ILE A 10 2.16 -10.35 -2.76
C ILE A 10 1.73 -8.90 -2.62
N ILE A 11 0.41 -8.66 -2.65
CA ILE A 11 -0.20 -7.33 -2.44
C ILE A 11 -1.19 -7.43 -1.27
N THR A 12 -0.89 -6.76 -0.16
CA THR A 12 -1.81 -6.68 0.98
C THR A 12 -2.87 -5.61 0.74
N GLY A 13 -4.13 -5.88 1.08
CA GLY A 13 -5.24 -4.99 0.75
C GLY A 13 -5.45 -4.87 -0.76
N GLY A 14 -5.18 -5.95 -1.51
CA GLY A 14 -5.21 -5.96 -2.97
C GLY A 14 -6.60 -6.07 -3.60
N GLY A 15 -7.66 -6.14 -2.78
CA GLY A 15 -9.04 -6.30 -3.24
C GLY A 15 -9.76 -5.01 -3.59
N SER A 16 -9.25 -3.84 -3.19
CA SER A 16 -9.91 -2.55 -3.44
C SER A 16 -8.92 -1.40 -3.64
N GLY A 17 -9.42 -0.28 -4.17
CA GLY A 17 -8.70 0.98 -4.28
C GLY A 17 -7.31 0.85 -4.94
N ILE A 18 -6.30 1.39 -4.28
CA ILE A 18 -4.90 1.39 -4.76
C ILE A 18 -4.37 -0.05 -4.90
N GLY A 19 -4.62 -0.90 -3.90
CA GLY A 19 -4.16 -2.29 -3.91
C GLY A 19 -4.74 -3.09 -5.09
N ARG A 20 -6.04 -2.92 -5.40
CA ARG A 20 -6.67 -3.53 -6.59
C ARG A 20 -6.01 -3.05 -7.87
N ALA A 21 -5.82 -1.74 -8.02
CA ALA A 21 -5.18 -1.19 -9.23
C ALA A 21 -3.75 -1.73 -9.43
N ILE A 22 -2.98 -1.88 -8.33
CA ILE A 22 -1.66 -2.50 -8.36
C ILE A 22 -1.76 -3.97 -8.77
N SER A 23 -2.67 -4.74 -8.15
CA SER A 23 -2.85 -6.18 -8.43
C SER A 23 -3.20 -6.42 -9.90
N VAL A 24 -4.17 -5.69 -10.44
CA VAL A 24 -4.59 -5.79 -11.85
C VAL A 24 -3.45 -5.42 -12.79
N LEU A 25 -2.75 -4.30 -12.52
CA LEU A 25 -1.66 -3.86 -13.37
C LEU A 25 -0.47 -4.84 -13.34
N PHE A 26 -0.11 -5.37 -12.16
CA PHE A 26 0.98 -6.34 -12.03
C PHE A 26 0.68 -7.65 -12.77
N ALA A 27 -0.56 -8.16 -12.65
CA ALA A 27 -1.00 -9.34 -13.41
C ALA A 27 -0.94 -9.08 -14.92
N LYS A 28 -1.39 -7.91 -15.39
CA LYS A 28 -1.30 -7.49 -16.80
C LYS A 28 0.15 -7.44 -17.30
N GLN A 29 1.11 -7.17 -16.43
CA GLN A 29 2.55 -7.15 -16.74
C GLN A 29 3.21 -8.53 -16.58
N GLY A 30 2.43 -9.58 -16.33
CA GLY A 30 2.85 -10.98 -16.31
C GLY A 30 3.26 -11.52 -14.94
N ALA A 31 2.98 -10.81 -13.85
CA ALA A 31 3.20 -11.33 -12.51
C ALA A 31 2.15 -12.40 -12.15
N GLU A 32 2.58 -13.41 -11.37
CA GLU A 32 1.69 -14.20 -10.53
C GLU A 32 1.35 -13.38 -9.27
N VAL A 33 0.08 -13.01 -9.11
CA VAL A 33 -0.36 -12.09 -8.06
C VAL A 33 -1.02 -12.84 -6.92
N HIS A 34 -0.58 -12.60 -5.69
CA HIS A 34 -1.20 -13.08 -4.46
C HIS A 34 -1.82 -11.90 -3.72
N VAL A 35 -3.15 -11.85 -3.69
CA VAL A 35 -3.94 -10.82 -2.98
C VAL A 35 -4.21 -11.29 -1.57
N LEU A 36 -3.74 -10.54 -0.56
CA LEU A 36 -4.05 -10.77 0.84
C LEU A 36 -5.14 -9.79 1.31
N GLU A 37 -6.24 -10.32 1.80
CA GLU A 37 -7.38 -9.58 2.33
C GLU A 37 -7.91 -10.21 3.63
N LEU A 38 -8.68 -9.46 4.41
CA LEU A 38 -9.31 -10.01 5.61
C LEU A 38 -10.26 -11.18 5.30
N THR A 39 -10.93 -11.13 4.15
CA THR A 39 -11.84 -12.17 3.67
C THR A 39 -11.62 -12.44 2.19
N LEU A 40 -11.89 -13.66 1.73
CA LEU A 40 -11.83 -13.98 0.30
C LEU A 40 -12.84 -13.16 -0.52
N GLU A 41 -14.01 -12.86 0.05
CA GLU A 41 -15.03 -12.04 -0.61
C GLU A 41 -14.53 -10.63 -0.94
N SER A 42 -13.68 -10.04 -0.08
CA SER A 42 -13.07 -8.73 -0.33
C SER A 42 -12.13 -8.72 -1.54
N ALA A 43 -11.58 -9.87 -1.92
CA ALA A 43 -10.69 -10.02 -3.08
C ALA A 43 -11.41 -10.39 -4.38
N LYS A 44 -12.67 -10.83 -4.29
CA LYS A 44 -13.43 -11.48 -5.39
C LYS A 44 -13.41 -10.69 -6.69
N ASN A 45 -13.81 -9.44 -6.66
CA ASN A 45 -13.87 -8.58 -7.87
C ASN A 45 -12.48 -8.41 -8.52
N THR A 46 -11.42 -8.35 -7.72
CA THR A 46 -10.04 -8.24 -8.23
C THR A 46 -9.60 -9.55 -8.89
N VAL A 47 -9.94 -10.67 -8.29
CA VAL A 47 -9.66 -12.01 -8.84
C VAL A 47 -10.38 -12.20 -10.17
N GLU A 48 -11.69 -11.97 -10.21
CA GLU A 48 -12.51 -12.09 -11.42
C GLU A 48 -11.99 -11.20 -12.57
N GLU A 49 -11.60 -9.96 -12.27
CA GLU A 49 -11.04 -9.06 -13.27
C GLU A 49 -9.69 -9.55 -13.81
N ILE A 50 -8.79 -10.01 -12.93
CA ILE A 50 -7.48 -10.50 -13.37
C ILE A 50 -7.64 -11.79 -14.22
N GLU A 51 -8.47 -12.74 -13.78
CA GLU A 51 -8.71 -14.00 -14.49
C GLU A 51 -9.38 -13.77 -15.85
N SER A 52 -10.37 -12.87 -15.92
CA SER A 52 -11.03 -12.53 -17.18
C SER A 52 -10.09 -11.90 -18.21
N ASN A 53 -9.00 -11.29 -17.76
CA ASN A 53 -7.94 -10.75 -18.61
C ASN A 53 -6.78 -11.74 -18.85
N GLY A 54 -6.92 -13.01 -18.42
CA GLY A 54 -5.91 -14.06 -18.63
C GLY A 54 -4.70 -13.96 -17.70
N GLY A 55 -4.78 -13.19 -16.62
CA GLY A 55 -3.73 -13.09 -15.59
C GLY A 55 -3.78 -14.25 -14.58
N ILE A 56 -2.74 -14.40 -13.80
CA ILE A 56 -2.63 -15.42 -12.75
C ILE A 56 -2.78 -14.73 -11.39
N VAL A 57 -3.77 -15.16 -10.60
CA VAL A 57 -4.05 -14.58 -9.30
C VAL A 57 -4.52 -15.64 -8.29
N PHE A 58 -4.15 -15.43 -7.02
CA PHE A 58 -4.59 -16.22 -5.87
C PHE A 58 -5.00 -15.29 -4.74
N ALA A 59 -6.18 -15.52 -4.16
CA ALA A 59 -6.63 -14.79 -3.00
C ALA A 59 -6.37 -15.57 -1.70
N HIS A 60 -5.99 -14.86 -0.65
CA HIS A 60 -5.72 -15.40 0.67
C HIS A 60 -6.46 -14.59 1.72
N ALA A 61 -7.26 -15.25 2.56
CA ALA A 61 -7.80 -14.64 3.77
C ALA A 61 -6.67 -14.56 4.80
N CYS A 62 -6.29 -13.35 5.20
CA CYS A 62 -5.17 -13.11 6.11
C CYS A 62 -5.31 -11.73 6.77
N ASP A 63 -5.43 -11.71 8.10
CA ASP A 63 -5.30 -10.48 8.86
C ASP A 63 -3.81 -10.13 9.00
N VAL A 64 -3.37 -9.05 8.36
CA VAL A 64 -1.97 -8.59 8.45
C VAL A 64 -1.55 -8.24 9.88
N ALA A 65 -2.48 -7.87 10.76
CA ALA A 65 -2.19 -7.62 12.19
C ALA A 65 -1.89 -8.91 12.97
N ASN A 66 -2.27 -10.08 12.43
CA ASN A 66 -2.00 -11.39 13.04
C ASN A 66 -0.70 -11.99 12.51
N HIS A 67 0.34 -11.96 13.34
CA HIS A 67 1.68 -12.43 12.97
C HIS A 67 1.68 -13.90 12.48
N GLN A 68 0.93 -14.77 13.16
CA GLN A 68 0.92 -16.20 12.82
C GLN A 68 0.19 -16.47 11.50
N GLU A 69 -0.91 -15.77 11.21
CA GLU A 69 -1.61 -15.88 9.93
C GLU A 69 -0.71 -15.44 8.77
N VAL A 70 -0.04 -14.28 8.91
CA VAL A 70 0.90 -13.78 7.92
C VAL A 70 2.01 -14.79 7.68
N LYS A 71 2.67 -15.27 8.75
CA LYS A 71 3.74 -16.27 8.64
C LYS A 71 3.27 -17.52 7.88
N THR A 72 2.15 -18.10 8.29
CA THR A 72 1.59 -19.31 7.65
C THR A 72 1.24 -19.08 6.19
N THR A 73 0.68 -17.91 5.86
CA THR A 73 0.32 -17.54 4.48
C THR A 73 1.57 -17.42 3.61
N PHE A 74 2.61 -16.72 4.07
CA PHE A 74 3.86 -16.60 3.32
C PHE A 74 4.59 -17.92 3.15
N GLU A 75 4.59 -18.79 4.17
CA GLU A 75 5.15 -20.16 4.07
C GLU A 75 4.43 -20.99 3.00
N LYS A 76 3.10 -20.89 2.90
CA LYS A 76 2.31 -21.57 1.85
C LYS A 76 2.59 -21.03 0.45
N ILE A 77 2.77 -19.71 0.31
CA ILE A 77 3.10 -19.07 -0.98
C ILE A 77 4.54 -19.44 -1.41
N GLY A 78 5.44 -19.56 -0.46
CA GLY A 78 6.83 -19.93 -0.70
C GLY A 78 7.68 -18.79 -1.25
N VAL A 79 8.41 -19.02 -2.33
CA VAL A 79 9.29 -18.02 -2.94
C VAL A 79 8.49 -16.86 -3.51
N ILE A 80 8.88 -15.63 -3.19
CA ILE A 80 8.30 -14.40 -3.74
C ILE A 80 9.39 -13.48 -4.28
N HIS A 81 9.02 -12.56 -5.15
CA HIS A 81 9.93 -11.59 -5.76
C HIS A 81 9.55 -10.15 -5.40
N ILE A 82 8.27 -9.91 -5.10
CA ILE A 82 7.73 -8.59 -4.82
C ILE A 82 6.78 -8.68 -3.62
N LEU A 83 6.94 -7.75 -2.66
CA LEU A 83 5.97 -7.49 -1.62
C LEU A 83 5.48 -6.05 -1.73
N VAL A 84 4.16 -5.84 -1.79
CA VAL A 84 3.52 -4.53 -1.69
C VAL A 84 2.72 -4.47 -0.41
N ASN A 85 3.19 -3.71 0.58
CA ASN A 85 2.49 -3.41 1.81
C ASN A 85 1.54 -2.23 1.59
N ASN A 86 0.30 -2.54 1.19
CA ASN A 86 -0.74 -1.54 0.92
C ASN A 86 -1.88 -1.56 1.95
N ALA A 87 -2.16 -2.69 2.59
CA ALA A 87 -3.21 -2.79 3.60
C ALA A 87 -3.06 -1.71 4.68
N GLY A 88 -4.15 -1.02 4.97
CA GLY A 88 -4.16 0.05 5.96
C GLY A 88 -5.53 0.64 6.19
N ILE A 89 -5.69 1.24 7.34
CA ILE A 89 -6.91 1.93 7.77
C ILE A 89 -6.59 3.35 8.19
N ALA A 90 -7.61 4.23 8.21
CA ALA A 90 -7.45 5.60 8.66
C ALA A 90 -8.23 5.86 9.96
N HIS A 91 -7.84 6.94 10.62
CA HIS A 91 -8.52 7.51 11.77
C HIS A 91 -8.50 9.03 11.67
N VAL A 92 -9.53 9.66 12.19
CA VAL A 92 -9.66 11.11 12.31
C VAL A 92 -9.69 11.46 13.79
N GLY A 93 -8.68 12.17 14.26
CA GLY A 93 -8.58 12.59 15.64
C GLY A 93 -7.25 13.30 15.93
N LYS A 94 -7.28 14.18 16.93
CA LYS A 94 -6.10 14.83 17.51
C LYS A 94 -5.53 13.92 18.60
N VAL A 95 -4.40 14.30 19.20
CA VAL A 95 -3.76 13.53 20.27
C VAL A 95 -4.67 13.34 21.50
N ASP A 96 -5.43 14.37 21.87
CA ASP A 96 -6.34 14.40 23.01
C ASP A 96 -7.72 13.78 22.74
N THR A 97 -8.11 13.61 21.45
CA THR A 97 -9.40 13.04 21.06
C THR A 97 -9.28 11.63 20.46
N THR A 98 -8.07 11.13 20.26
CA THR A 98 -7.83 9.75 19.81
C THR A 98 -7.85 8.83 21.03
N SER A 99 -8.81 7.90 21.09
CA SER A 99 -8.85 6.90 22.15
C SER A 99 -7.67 5.93 22.07
N GLU A 100 -7.28 5.34 23.21
CA GLU A 100 -6.27 4.26 23.25
C GLU A 100 -6.64 3.12 22.26
N THR A 101 -7.88 2.69 22.27
CA THR A 101 -8.40 1.64 21.39
C THR A 101 -8.23 2.01 19.90
N ASP A 102 -8.52 3.24 19.51
CA ASP A 102 -8.34 3.68 18.12
C ASP A 102 -6.86 3.80 17.77
N PHE A 103 -6.04 4.32 18.67
CA PHE A 103 -4.60 4.39 18.49
C PHE A 103 -4.02 2.99 18.27
N ASP A 104 -4.33 2.03 19.16
CA ASP A 104 -3.86 0.65 19.07
C ASP A 104 -4.34 -0.04 17.79
N ARG A 105 -5.58 0.16 17.39
CA ARG A 105 -6.12 -0.38 16.14
C ARG A 105 -5.34 0.12 14.92
N ILE A 106 -5.03 1.42 14.87
CA ILE A 106 -4.23 2.01 13.79
C ILE A 106 -2.81 1.45 13.80
N MET A 107 -2.16 1.39 14.96
CA MET A 107 -0.81 0.86 15.08
C MET A 107 -0.74 -0.63 14.75
N ASN A 108 -1.73 -1.42 15.17
CA ASN A 108 -1.79 -2.85 14.87
C ASN A 108 -1.90 -3.12 13.37
N VAL A 109 -2.76 -2.42 12.65
CA VAL A 109 -2.92 -2.65 11.21
C VAL A 109 -1.78 -2.00 10.42
N ASN A 110 -1.55 -0.68 10.61
CA ASN A 110 -0.70 0.09 9.72
C ASN A 110 0.80 -0.04 10.03
N VAL A 111 1.18 -0.44 11.24
CA VAL A 111 2.58 -0.59 11.66
C VAL A 111 2.93 -2.05 11.86
N LYS A 112 2.25 -2.72 12.80
CA LYS A 112 2.51 -4.12 13.09
C LYS A 112 2.18 -5.03 11.89
N GLY A 113 1.12 -4.71 11.13
CA GLY A 113 0.79 -5.42 9.90
C GLY A 113 1.90 -5.32 8.85
N VAL A 114 2.45 -4.13 8.64
CA VAL A 114 3.62 -3.94 7.76
C VAL A 114 4.83 -4.71 8.29
N TYR A 115 5.13 -4.60 9.58
CA TYR A 115 6.21 -5.38 10.22
C TYR A 115 6.03 -6.90 10.00
N ASN A 116 4.84 -7.44 10.22
CA ASN A 116 4.57 -8.87 10.05
C ASN A 116 4.87 -9.33 8.62
N CYS A 117 4.41 -8.57 7.63
CA CYS A 117 4.65 -8.88 6.22
C CYS A 117 6.13 -8.73 5.84
N LEU A 118 6.82 -7.68 6.32
CA LEU A 118 8.26 -7.52 6.15
C LEU A 118 9.01 -8.71 6.73
N HIS A 119 8.73 -9.07 7.99
CA HIS A 119 9.38 -10.18 8.68
C HIS A 119 9.19 -11.52 7.94
N ALA A 120 7.98 -11.81 7.47
CA ALA A 120 7.68 -13.05 6.74
C ALA A 120 8.26 -13.06 5.31
N SER A 121 8.43 -11.89 4.68
CA SER A 121 8.90 -11.79 3.30
C SER A 121 10.41 -11.98 3.13
N ILE A 122 11.22 -11.57 4.11
CA ILE A 122 12.68 -11.57 3.98
C ILE A 122 13.25 -12.97 3.65
N PRO A 123 12.87 -14.06 4.34
CA PRO A 123 13.35 -15.40 3.96
C PRO A 123 12.93 -15.79 2.53
N ALA A 124 11.69 -15.49 2.14
CA ALA A 124 11.16 -15.83 0.83
C ALA A 124 11.86 -15.06 -0.31
N LEU A 125 12.16 -13.76 -0.10
CA LEU A 125 12.93 -12.92 -1.03
C LEU A 125 14.39 -13.39 -1.12
N LYS A 126 15.03 -13.74 -0.01
CA LYS A 126 16.39 -14.31 -0.02
C LYS A 126 16.46 -15.62 -0.81
N ASN A 127 15.46 -16.48 -0.67
CA ASN A 127 15.37 -17.74 -1.42
C ASN A 127 15.15 -17.49 -2.94
N ALA A 128 14.62 -16.34 -3.32
CA ALA A 128 14.52 -15.90 -4.72
C ALA A 128 15.84 -15.31 -5.28
N GLY A 129 16.86 -15.12 -4.43
CA GLY A 129 18.10 -14.43 -4.80
C GLY A 129 18.01 -12.90 -4.75
N GLY A 130 16.97 -12.36 -4.13
CA GLY A 130 16.68 -10.95 -3.99
C GLY A 130 15.23 -10.59 -4.37
N GLY A 131 14.90 -9.31 -4.37
CA GLY A 131 13.57 -8.85 -4.75
C GLY A 131 13.27 -7.42 -4.36
N VAL A 132 11.98 -7.07 -4.37
CA VAL A 132 11.54 -5.69 -4.12
C VAL A 132 10.45 -5.65 -3.07
N ILE A 133 10.58 -4.71 -2.16
CA ILE A 133 9.55 -4.34 -1.19
C ILE A 133 9.10 -2.92 -1.49
N LEU A 134 7.79 -2.73 -1.59
CA LEU A 134 7.16 -1.44 -1.77
C LEU A 134 6.16 -1.20 -0.63
N ASN A 135 6.35 -0.12 0.11
CA ASN A 135 5.47 0.25 1.21
C ASN A 135 4.59 1.45 0.83
N LEU A 136 3.28 1.38 1.07
CA LEU A 136 2.39 2.52 0.93
C LEU A 136 2.45 3.37 2.21
N ALA A 137 3.27 4.42 2.17
CA ALA A 137 3.31 5.48 3.17
C ALA A 137 2.16 6.50 2.94
N SER A 138 2.40 7.78 3.10
CA SER A 138 1.43 8.86 2.84
C SER A 138 2.16 10.20 2.92
N ILE A 139 1.64 11.24 2.28
CA ILE A 139 2.08 12.62 2.55
C ILE A 139 1.99 13.00 4.03
N ALA A 140 1.18 12.28 4.81
CA ALA A 140 1.03 12.48 6.25
C ALA A 140 2.30 12.20 7.06
N CYS A 141 3.32 11.57 6.48
CA CYS A 141 4.65 11.43 7.10
C CYS A 141 5.60 12.58 6.74
N TRP A 142 5.22 13.45 5.80
CA TRP A 142 6.02 14.57 5.33
C TRP A 142 5.55 15.91 5.87
N VAL A 143 4.23 16.08 6.02
CA VAL A 143 3.60 17.34 6.42
C VAL A 143 2.56 17.10 7.50
N GLY A 144 2.37 18.11 8.36
CA GLY A 144 1.29 18.09 9.35
C GLY A 144 -0.08 18.16 8.67
N ILE A 145 -0.92 17.18 8.91
CA ILE A 145 -2.30 17.17 8.45
C ILE A 145 -3.20 17.22 9.68
N PRO A 146 -4.13 18.19 9.79
CA PRO A 146 -5.05 18.29 10.92
C PRO A 146 -5.85 16.99 11.12
N ASP A 147 -6.09 16.62 12.37
CA ASP A 147 -6.91 15.49 12.78
C ASP A 147 -6.44 14.13 12.23
N ARG A 148 -5.12 13.93 12.13
CA ARG A 148 -4.51 12.68 11.63
C ARG A 148 -3.45 12.11 12.57
N PHE A 149 -3.52 12.40 13.87
CA PHE A 149 -2.45 12.06 14.82
C PHE A 149 -1.99 10.59 14.73
N ALA A 150 -2.88 9.63 14.99
CA ALA A 150 -2.54 8.20 14.94
C ALA A 150 -2.11 7.73 13.53
N TYR A 151 -2.81 8.21 12.50
CA TYR A 151 -2.50 7.85 11.11
C TYR A 151 -1.14 8.37 10.66
N SER A 152 -0.82 9.65 10.93
CA SER A 152 0.48 10.24 10.59
C SER A 152 1.63 9.55 11.33
N THR A 153 1.43 9.24 12.62
CA THR A 153 2.38 8.46 13.42
C THR A 153 2.66 7.11 12.77
N ALA A 154 1.61 6.38 12.39
CA ALA A 154 1.76 5.08 11.76
C ALA A 154 2.48 5.16 10.39
N LYS A 155 2.15 6.15 9.55
CA LYS A 155 2.79 6.32 8.24
C LYS A 155 4.25 6.80 8.36
N GLY A 156 4.58 7.58 9.38
CA GLY A 156 5.98 7.90 9.74
C GLY A 156 6.78 6.64 10.12
N ALA A 157 6.18 5.73 10.89
CA ALA A 157 6.80 4.45 11.23
C ALA A 157 7.06 3.58 9.98
N VAL A 158 6.13 3.53 9.01
CA VAL A 158 6.31 2.81 7.74
C VAL A 158 7.49 3.36 6.94
N MET A 159 7.65 4.69 6.92
CA MET A 159 8.80 5.32 6.26
C MET A 159 10.13 4.94 6.93
N ALA A 160 10.19 4.95 8.26
CA ALA A 160 11.36 4.51 9.01
C ALA A 160 11.71 3.04 8.76
N MET A 161 10.70 2.13 8.73
CA MET A 161 10.87 0.73 8.37
C MET A 161 11.44 0.57 6.95
N THR A 162 10.96 1.38 6.00
CA THR A 162 11.45 1.35 4.61
C THR A 162 12.96 1.60 4.55
N LEU A 163 13.44 2.62 5.25
CA LEU A 163 14.88 2.97 5.28
C LEU A 163 15.71 1.89 5.97
N SER A 164 15.24 1.35 7.10
CA SER A 164 15.92 0.29 7.83
C SER A 164 16.07 -0.97 6.97
N VAL A 165 14.96 -1.43 6.39
CA VAL A 165 14.98 -2.64 5.53
C VAL A 165 15.86 -2.43 4.30
N ALA A 166 15.76 -1.26 3.63
CA ALA A 166 16.63 -0.95 2.50
C ALA A 166 18.11 -1.02 2.86
N LYS A 167 18.50 -0.52 4.03
CA LYS A 167 19.90 -0.53 4.49
C LYS A 167 20.38 -1.92 4.88
N ASP A 168 19.55 -2.67 5.62
CA ASP A 168 19.95 -3.93 6.22
C ASP A 168 20.12 -5.05 5.18
N TYR A 169 19.33 -5.01 4.09
CA TYR A 169 19.27 -6.10 3.10
C TYR A 169 19.86 -5.78 1.73
N LEU A 170 20.70 -4.74 1.63
CA LEU A 170 21.43 -4.40 0.38
C LEU A 170 22.26 -5.56 -0.18
N LYS A 171 22.92 -6.32 0.68
CA LYS A 171 23.80 -7.43 0.27
C LYS A 171 23.04 -8.65 -0.23
N GLU A 172 21.76 -8.73 0.11
CA GLU A 172 20.84 -9.78 -0.33
C GLU A 172 20.05 -9.41 -1.60
N ASN A 173 20.45 -8.34 -2.29
CA ASN A 173 19.78 -7.83 -3.48
C ASN A 173 18.29 -7.50 -3.24
N ILE A 174 17.92 -7.09 -2.03
CA ILE A 174 16.55 -6.67 -1.69
C ILE A 174 16.50 -5.15 -1.70
N ARG A 175 15.66 -4.59 -2.58
CA ARG A 175 15.35 -3.16 -2.60
C ARG A 175 14.09 -2.90 -1.79
N CYS A 176 14.07 -1.81 -1.05
CA CYS A 176 12.89 -1.38 -0.31
C CYS A 176 12.67 0.12 -0.52
N ASN A 177 11.49 0.47 -1.01
CA ASN A 177 11.08 1.85 -1.27
C ASN A 177 9.67 2.10 -0.74
N SER A 178 9.27 3.36 -0.68
CA SER A 178 7.89 3.74 -0.37
C SER A 178 7.31 4.70 -1.39
N ILE A 179 5.98 4.69 -1.48
CA ILE A 179 5.19 5.70 -2.16
C ILE A 179 4.38 6.45 -1.11
N SER A 180 4.35 7.76 -1.20
CA SER A 180 3.56 8.66 -0.35
C SER A 180 2.45 9.33 -1.15
N PRO A 181 1.27 8.70 -1.30
CA PRO A 181 0.14 9.32 -1.97
C PRO A 181 -0.43 10.48 -1.15
N ALA A 182 -0.96 11.50 -1.86
CA ALA A 182 -1.90 12.44 -1.30
C ALA A 182 -3.33 11.88 -1.35
N ARG A 183 -4.31 12.70 -1.69
CA ARG A 183 -5.69 12.23 -1.81
C ARG A 183 -5.88 11.47 -3.11
N VAL A 184 -6.25 10.21 -3.00
CA VAL A 184 -6.58 9.33 -4.11
C VAL A 184 -8.04 8.94 -4.02
N HIS A 185 -8.81 9.14 -5.10
CA HIS A 185 -10.22 8.77 -5.15
C HIS A 185 -10.34 7.24 -5.15
N THR A 186 -10.91 6.71 -4.10
CA THR A 186 -11.06 5.27 -3.87
C THR A 186 -12.39 5.03 -3.15
N PRO A 187 -12.95 3.81 -3.15
CA PRO A 187 -14.12 3.47 -2.34
C PRO A 187 -13.97 3.83 -0.85
N PHE A 188 -12.75 3.86 -0.35
CA PHE A 188 -12.45 4.33 1.00
C PHE A 188 -12.78 5.81 1.19
N VAL A 189 -12.46 6.68 0.22
CA VAL A 189 -12.79 8.12 0.27
C VAL A 189 -14.29 8.30 0.16
N ASP A 190 -14.96 7.57 -0.73
CA ASP A 190 -16.42 7.64 -0.88
C ASP A 190 -17.13 7.24 0.41
N GLY A 191 -16.71 6.11 1.02
CA GLY A 191 -17.24 5.67 2.31
C GLY A 191 -16.95 6.66 3.45
N PHE A 192 -15.77 7.29 3.46
CA PHE A 192 -15.44 8.35 4.42
C PHE A 192 -16.36 9.57 4.27
N ILE A 193 -16.59 10.04 3.04
CA ILE A 193 -17.44 11.19 2.75
C ILE A 193 -18.88 10.89 3.17
N SER A 194 -19.44 9.78 2.71
CA SER A 194 -20.83 9.38 3.02
C SER A 194 -21.08 9.24 4.51
N LYS A 195 -20.11 8.68 5.26
CA LYS A 195 -20.23 8.47 6.69
C LYS A 195 -20.17 9.77 7.50
N ASN A 196 -19.31 10.71 7.12
CA ASN A 196 -19.00 11.88 7.94
C ASN A 196 -19.72 13.14 7.47
N TYR A 197 -20.22 13.16 6.23
CA TYR A 197 -20.85 14.33 5.61
C TYR A 197 -22.10 13.96 4.79
N PRO A 198 -23.10 13.27 5.40
CA PRO A 198 -24.30 12.85 4.68
C PRO A 198 -25.05 14.05 4.13
N GLY A 199 -25.42 13.99 2.84
CA GLY A 199 -26.11 15.07 2.10
C GLY A 199 -25.19 16.18 1.60
N GLN A 200 -23.90 16.12 1.82
CA GLN A 200 -22.90 17.08 1.35
C GLN A 200 -21.79 16.41 0.50
N GLU A 201 -22.05 15.20 0.02
CA GLU A 201 -21.03 14.34 -0.59
C GLU A 201 -20.35 15.03 -1.77
N ALA A 202 -21.10 15.66 -2.66
CA ALA A 202 -20.57 16.34 -3.84
C ALA A 202 -19.71 17.56 -3.47
N GLU A 203 -20.17 18.37 -2.50
CA GLU A 203 -19.44 19.55 -2.03
C GLU A 203 -18.11 19.15 -1.38
N ILE A 204 -18.14 18.15 -0.51
CA ILE A 204 -16.95 17.66 0.17
C ILE A 204 -15.98 17.01 -0.81
N PHE A 205 -16.49 16.24 -1.79
CA PHE A 205 -15.64 15.66 -2.84
C PHE A 205 -14.91 16.77 -3.60
N GLU A 206 -15.59 17.81 -4.01
CA GLU A 206 -14.98 18.95 -4.70
C GLU A 206 -13.97 19.68 -3.81
N LYS A 207 -14.31 19.93 -2.55
CA LYS A 207 -13.41 20.56 -1.58
C LYS A 207 -12.13 19.72 -1.38
N LEU A 208 -12.25 18.41 -1.30
CA LEU A 208 -11.10 17.50 -1.20
C LEU A 208 -10.26 17.51 -2.49
N SER A 209 -10.90 17.60 -3.66
CA SER A 209 -10.23 17.71 -4.95
C SER A 209 -9.45 19.02 -5.06
N GLN A 210 -10.06 20.14 -4.75
CA GLN A 210 -9.45 21.47 -4.79
C GLN A 210 -8.36 21.66 -3.72
N SER A 211 -8.32 20.83 -2.70
CA SER A 211 -7.23 20.83 -1.70
C SER A 211 -5.90 20.36 -2.26
N GLN A 212 -5.88 19.74 -3.44
CA GLN A 212 -4.68 19.35 -4.15
C GLN A 212 -4.29 20.48 -5.12
N PRO A 213 -3.02 20.94 -5.17
CA PRO A 213 -2.60 22.01 -6.09
C PRO A 213 -2.94 21.74 -7.56
N ILE A 214 -2.92 20.47 -7.98
CA ILE A 214 -3.30 20.04 -9.34
C ILE A 214 -4.83 20.15 -9.61
N GLY A 215 -5.65 20.44 -8.60
CA GLY A 215 -7.10 20.67 -8.71
C GLY A 215 -7.95 19.40 -8.79
N ARG A 216 -7.39 18.22 -8.51
CA ARG A 216 -8.14 16.96 -8.47
C ARG A 216 -7.50 15.95 -7.52
N MET A 217 -8.27 14.98 -7.09
CA MET A 217 -7.70 13.79 -6.47
C MET A 217 -6.94 12.92 -7.49
N GLY A 218 -5.93 12.20 -7.04
CA GLY A 218 -5.26 11.16 -7.83
C GLY A 218 -6.19 9.98 -8.11
N LYS A 219 -5.85 9.17 -9.11
CA LYS A 219 -6.52 7.91 -9.41
C LYS A 219 -5.69 6.73 -8.91
N PRO A 220 -6.28 5.60 -8.50
CA PRO A 220 -5.55 4.40 -8.10
C PRO A 220 -4.54 3.93 -9.16
N GLU A 221 -4.88 4.07 -10.46
CA GLU A 221 -4.04 3.68 -11.57
C GLU A 221 -2.75 4.52 -11.67
N GLU A 222 -2.79 5.78 -11.24
CA GLU A 222 -1.59 6.63 -11.21
C GLU A 222 -0.60 6.12 -10.16
N ILE A 223 -1.10 5.67 -9.00
CA ILE A 223 -0.28 5.04 -7.96
C ILE A 223 0.26 3.69 -8.44
N ALA A 224 -0.59 2.87 -9.08
CA ALA A 224 -0.21 1.57 -9.60
C ALA A 224 0.89 1.66 -10.67
N THR A 225 0.88 2.70 -11.51
CA THR A 225 1.91 2.95 -12.52
C THR A 225 3.27 3.22 -11.88
N LEU A 226 3.33 4.04 -10.84
CA LEU A 226 4.57 4.28 -10.09
C LEU A 226 5.01 3.02 -9.33
N ALA A 227 4.07 2.27 -8.74
CA ALA A 227 4.35 1.00 -8.09
C ALA A 227 4.97 -0.01 -9.07
N LEU A 228 4.44 -0.11 -10.28
CA LEU A 228 4.99 -0.96 -11.33
C LEU A 228 6.43 -0.58 -11.66
N PHE A 229 6.72 0.69 -11.89
CA PHE A 229 8.09 1.15 -12.14
C PHE A 229 9.03 0.77 -10.99
N LEU A 230 8.65 1.07 -9.74
CA LEU A 230 9.51 0.80 -8.57
C LEU A 230 9.70 -0.70 -8.30
N CYS A 231 8.78 -1.55 -8.74
CA CYS A 231 8.87 -3.00 -8.58
C CYS A 231 9.50 -3.72 -9.79
N SER A 232 9.74 -3.02 -10.90
CA SER A 232 10.37 -3.58 -12.10
C SER A 232 11.90 -3.49 -12.05
N ASP A 233 12.55 -4.18 -12.98
CA ASP A 233 14.02 -4.19 -13.10
C ASP A 233 14.56 -2.83 -13.58
N GLU A 234 13.72 -1.99 -14.22
CA GLU A 234 14.08 -0.64 -14.65
C GLU A 234 14.39 0.32 -13.51
N SER A 235 13.96 0.00 -12.29
CA SER A 235 14.29 0.76 -11.07
C SER A 235 15.41 0.15 -10.23
N SER A 236 16.27 -0.69 -10.82
CA SER A 236 17.31 -1.45 -10.10
C SER A 236 18.31 -0.60 -9.31
N PHE A 237 18.49 0.68 -9.66
CA PHE A 237 19.36 1.61 -8.92
C PHE A 237 18.62 2.46 -7.88
N ILE A 238 17.37 2.07 -7.53
CA ILE A 238 16.51 2.81 -6.60
C ILE A 238 16.22 1.94 -5.38
N THR A 239 16.70 2.37 -4.21
CA THR A 239 16.38 1.77 -2.91
C THR A 239 16.49 2.81 -1.80
N GLY A 240 15.75 2.64 -0.70
CA GLY A 240 15.75 3.56 0.43
C GLY A 240 15.14 4.93 0.10
N SER A 241 14.24 4.99 -0.86
CA SER A 241 13.63 6.23 -1.32
C SER A 241 12.13 6.24 -1.10
N ASP A 242 11.58 7.41 -0.77
CA ASP A 242 10.15 7.67 -0.75
C ASP A 242 9.75 8.56 -1.92
N TYR A 243 8.65 8.21 -2.57
CA TYR A 243 8.15 8.89 -3.75
C TYR A 243 6.78 9.51 -3.47
N PRO A 244 6.72 10.83 -3.15
CA PRO A 244 5.45 11.52 -3.12
C PRO A 244 4.77 11.48 -4.49
N ILE A 245 3.49 11.10 -4.51
CA ILE A 245 2.59 11.19 -5.66
C ILE A 245 1.35 11.94 -5.21
N ASP A 246 1.44 13.27 -5.26
CA ASP A 246 0.67 14.15 -4.40
C ASP A 246 0.04 15.35 -5.12
N GLY A 247 0.13 15.42 -6.43
CA GLY A 247 -0.38 16.57 -7.19
C GLY A 247 0.23 17.90 -6.76
N GLY A 248 1.46 17.86 -6.20
CA GLY A 248 2.18 19.05 -5.75
C GLY A 248 1.91 19.44 -4.29
N PHE A 249 1.17 18.63 -3.52
CA PHE A 249 0.72 18.97 -2.18
C PHE A 249 1.85 19.36 -1.22
N ILE A 250 2.96 18.62 -1.22
CA ILE A 250 4.10 18.88 -0.32
C ILE A 250 4.88 20.13 -0.75
N LYS A 251 5.09 20.31 -2.05
CA LYS A 251 6.05 21.31 -2.57
C LYS A 251 5.40 22.60 -3.08
N LEU A 252 4.17 22.53 -3.57
CA LEU A 252 3.45 23.66 -4.20
C LEU A 252 2.31 24.17 -3.32
N ASN A 253 2.33 23.85 -2.03
CA ASN A 253 1.30 24.28 -1.09
C ASN A 253 1.27 25.80 -1.01
N LYS A 254 0.06 26.36 -1.03
CA LYS A 254 -0.21 27.80 -0.98
C LYS A 254 -0.05 28.34 0.44
#